data_9ee95e4ad3a5278e06d8a4caf5b3ac75
#
_entry.id   9ee95e4ad3a5278e06d8a4caf5b3ac75
#
_cell.length_a   1.000
_cell.length_b   1.000
_cell.length_c   1.000
_cell.angle_alpha   90.00
_cell.angle_beta   90.00
_cell.angle_gamma   90.00
#
_symmetry.space_group_name_H-M   'P 1'
#
loop_
_entity.id
_entity.type
_entity.pdbx_description
1 polymer ?
#
loop_
_entity_poly.entity_id
_entity_poly.type
_entity_poly.pdbx_seq_one_letter_code
_entity_poly.pdbx_strand_id
1 'polypeptide(L)'
;AEKWSLKAIHRLIVNSAAYQQSSTVFDRLGLDIDPDNKLLGRFSRRRLDAEAIRDSVLFVSGRLNPEMFGLPIFPTLPDGIEERVKYSNSKWATDTGPESRKRSIYIYQQRTLTMPFMQSFDSLVCEDTVPKRTTSITSLQALAMYNGNLVNEEATHFAYRLNQIAELDPTSIIKHAIKLALCREPTEDELNSLRPYAESDLTGLCRILFNTSEFIYVD
;
A
#
# COMPACT_ATOMS: atom_id res chain seq x y z
N ALA A 1 -21.78 -2.06 -28.86
CA ALA A 1 -21.95 -2.88 -27.64
C ALA A 1 -20.61 -3.48 -27.25
N GLU A 2 -20.12 -3.20 -26.06
CA GLU A 2 -18.79 -3.49 -25.53
C GLU A 2 -18.56 -4.97 -25.16
N LYS A 3 -19.40 -5.89 -25.63
CA LYS A 3 -19.29 -7.36 -25.47
C LYS A 3 -18.84 -7.82 -24.06
N TRP A 4 -19.42 -7.27 -22.99
CA TRP A 4 -19.09 -7.62 -21.59
C TRP A 4 -17.62 -7.40 -21.19
N SER A 5 -16.95 -6.42 -21.80
CA SER A 5 -15.55 -6.09 -21.49
C SER A 5 -15.43 -5.41 -20.13
N LEU A 6 -14.82 -6.07 -19.14
CA LEU A 6 -14.54 -5.47 -17.83
C LEU A 6 -13.60 -4.24 -17.96
N LYS A 7 -12.65 -4.27 -18.90
CA LYS A 7 -11.77 -3.11 -19.17
C LYS A 7 -12.52 -1.89 -19.64
N ALA A 8 -13.57 -2.06 -20.45
CA ALA A 8 -14.40 -0.95 -20.91
C ALA A 8 -15.18 -0.32 -19.76
N ILE A 9 -15.74 -1.14 -18.87
CA ILE A 9 -16.44 -0.67 -17.66
C ILE A 9 -15.47 0.05 -16.72
N HIS A 10 -14.28 -0.50 -16.47
CA HIS A 10 -13.26 0.17 -15.64
C HIS A 10 -12.87 1.52 -16.23
N ARG A 11 -12.65 1.60 -17.54
CA ARG A 11 -12.34 2.87 -18.22
C ARG A 11 -13.46 3.89 -18.09
N LEU A 12 -14.71 3.45 -18.20
CA LEU A 12 -15.86 4.33 -18.00
C LEU A 12 -15.92 4.89 -16.59
N ILE A 13 -15.68 4.04 -15.58
CA ILE A 13 -15.69 4.44 -14.15
C ILE A 13 -14.57 5.45 -13.88
N VAL A 14 -13.31 5.12 -14.20
CA VAL A 14 -12.16 5.98 -13.86
C VAL A 14 -12.15 7.31 -14.63
N ASN A 15 -12.84 7.38 -15.78
CA ASN A 15 -12.99 8.61 -16.55
C ASN A 15 -14.25 9.40 -16.18
N SER A 16 -15.07 8.92 -15.26
CA SER A 16 -16.25 9.65 -14.82
C SER A 16 -15.89 10.87 -13.96
N ALA A 17 -16.61 11.97 -14.09
CA ALA A 17 -16.41 13.16 -13.27
C ALA A 17 -16.53 12.86 -11.77
N ALA A 18 -17.43 11.96 -11.38
CA ALA A 18 -17.61 11.53 -9.99
C ALA A 18 -16.38 10.83 -9.41
N TYR A 19 -15.67 10.00 -10.22
CA TYR A 19 -14.47 9.31 -9.79
C TYR A 19 -13.25 10.24 -9.71
N GLN A 20 -13.20 11.23 -10.60
CA GLN A 20 -12.07 12.19 -10.70
C GLN A 20 -12.20 13.40 -9.77
N GLN A 21 -13.20 13.42 -8.90
CA GLN A 21 -13.33 14.50 -7.92
C GLN A 21 -12.24 14.44 -6.86
N SER A 22 -11.79 15.62 -6.41
CA SER A 22 -10.89 15.74 -5.27
C SER A 22 -11.60 15.37 -3.96
N SER A 23 -10.87 14.80 -3.01
CA SER A 23 -11.31 14.63 -1.63
C SER A 23 -11.24 15.94 -0.85
N THR A 24 -10.48 16.92 -1.34
CA THR A 24 -10.30 18.22 -0.68
C THR A 24 -11.60 19.03 -0.77
N VAL A 25 -12.06 19.47 0.37
CA VAL A 25 -13.27 20.31 0.46
C VAL A 25 -12.87 21.76 0.27
N PHE A 26 -13.27 22.34 -0.86
CA PHE A 26 -13.03 23.76 -1.15
C PHE A 26 -14.13 24.67 -0.55
N ASP A 27 -15.31 24.12 -0.25
CA ASP A 27 -16.45 24.87 0.24
C ASP A 27 -17.01 24.24 1.53
N ARG A 28 -17.00 25.00 2.63
CA ARG A 28 -17.59 24.59 3.91
C ARG A 28 -19.11 24.43 3.83
N LEU A 29 -19.79 25.23 3.00
CA LEU A 29 -21.23 25.10 2.78
C LEU A 29 -21.60 23.71 2.24
N GLY A 30 -20.78 23.14 1.36
CA GLY A 30 -21.00 21.80 0.84
C GLY A 30 -20.91 20.72 1.93
N LEU A 31 -20.04 20.91 2.95
CA LEU A 31 -19.96 20.02 4.11
C LEU A 31 -21.18 20.10 5.00
N ASP A 32 -21.73 21.29 5.22
CA ASP A 32 -22.90 21.49 6.07
C ASP A 32 -24.18 20.94 5.42
N ILE A 33 -24.26 21.00 4.08
CA ILE A 33 -25.42 20.50 3.32
C ILE A 33 -25.38 18.97 3.17
N ASP A 34 -24.21 18.39 2.88
CA ASP A 34 -24.03 16.95 2.65
C ASP A 34 -22.79 16.42 3.40
N PRO A 35 -22.85 16.31 4.74
CA PRO A 35 -21.75 15.81 5.54
C PRO A 35 -21.37 14.37 5.18
N ASP A 36 -22.35 13.54 4.84
CA ASP A 36 -22.18 12.12 4.50
C ASP A 36 -21.76 11.88 3.04
N ASN A 37 -21.60 12.94 2.23
CA ASN A 37 -21.29 12.85 0.81
C ASN A 37 -22.23 11.97 -0.02
N LYS A 38 -23.53 12.00 0.31
CA LYS A 38 -24.56 11.22 -0.41
C LYS A 38 -24.80 11.72 -1.84
N LEU A 39 -24.55 13.01 -2.06
CA LEU A 39 -24.68 13.65 -3.38
C LEU A 39 -23.42 13.51 -4.24
N LEU A 40 -22.37 12.84 -3.73
CA LEU A 40 -21.10 12.62 -4.43
C LEU A 40 -20.43 13.92 -4.90
N GLY A 41 -20.53 14.98 -4.09
CA GLY A 41 -19.94 16.30 -4.36
C GLY A 41 -18.41 16.33 -4.19
N ARG A 42 -17.83 15.28 -3.62
CA ARG A 42 -16.38 15.09 -3.41
C ARG A 42 -16.03 13.61 -3.46
N PHE A 43 -14.74 13.29 -3.65
CA PHE A 43 -14.28 11.92 -3.45
C PHE A 43 -14.25 11.59 -1.95
N SER A 44 -14.76 10.42 -1.57
CA SER A 44 -14.70 9.98 -0.17
C SER A 44 -13.35 9.35 0.10
N ARG A 45 -12.52 10.01 0.93
CA ARG A 45 -11.23 9.46 1.37
C ARG A 45 -11.42 8.08 1.99
N ARG A 46 -10.63 7.12 1.56
CA ARG A 46 -10.68 5.75 2.08
C ARG A 46 -9.30 5.13 2.19
N ARG A 47 -9.09 4.33 3.21
CA ARG A 47 -7.88 3.54 3.36
C ARG A 47 -7.82 2.44 2.30
N LEU A 48 -6.63 2.17 1.79
CA LEU A 48 -6.37 1.02 0.95
C LEU A 48 -6.58 -0.30 1.73
N ASP A 49 -6.99 -1.35 1.04
CA ASP A 49 -7.03 -2.69 1.59
C ASP A 49 -5.63 -3.22 1.88
N ALA A 50 -5.51 -4.16 2.81
CA ALA A 50 -4.24 -4.76 3.23
C ALA A 50 -3.39 -5.26 2.05
N GLU A 51 -4.05 -5.91 1.10
CA GLU A 51 -3.42 -6.42 -0.12
C GLU A 51 -2.85 -5.30 -0.98
N ALA A 52 -3.61 -4.20 -1.13
CA ALA A 52 -3.17 -3.06 -1.91
C ALA A 52 -2.00 -2.33 -1.23
N ILE A 53 -2.01 -2.18 0.10
CA ILE A 53 -0.91 -1.57 0.85
C ILE A 53 0.39 -2.36 0.64
N ARG A 54 0.35 -3.70 0.82
CA ARG A 54 1.53 -4.54 0.61
C ARG A 54 2.02 -4.46 -0.83
N ASP A 55 1.11 -4.56 -1.80
CA ASP A 55 1.45 -4.50 -3.22
C ASP A 55 2.04 -3.13 -3.59
N SER A 56 1.53 -2.03 -3.00
CA SER A 56 2.08 -0.68 -3.20
C SER A 56 3.50 -0.54 -2.64
N VAL A 57 3.77 -1.07 -1.44
CA VAL A 57 5.11 -1.08 -0.85
C VAL A 57 6.10 -1.82 -1.77
N LEU A 58 5.71 -3.01 -2.27
CA LEU A 58 6.54 -3.80 -3.19
C LEU A 58 6.69 -3.12 -4.56
N PHE A 59 5.66 -2.44 -5.06
CA PHE A 59 5.70 -1.74 -6.34
C PHE A 59 6.64 -0.53 -6.29
N VAL A 60 6.52 0.27 -5.23
CA VAL A 60 7.34 1.48 -5.03
C VAL A 60 8.81 1.13 -4.84
N SER A 61 9.11 0.06 -4.10
CA SER A 61 10.47 -0.45 -3.95
C SER A 61 11.06 -1.05 -5.24
N GLY A 62 10.20 -1.33 -6.25
CA GLY A 62 10.60 -1.98 -7.51
C GLY A 62 10.73 -3.49 -7.41
N ARG A 63 10.25 -4.09 -6.33
CA ARG A 63 10.36 -5.55 -6.09
C ARG A 63 9.09 -6.34 -6.38
N LEU A 64 7.97 -5.69 -6.67
CA LEU A 64 6.74 -6.40 -7.02
C LEU A 64 6.95 -7.29 -8.25
N ASN A 65 6.69 -8.57 -8.10
CA ASN A 65 6.61 -9.49 -9.23
C ASN A 65 5.20 -9.41 -9.85
N PRO A 66 5.04 -8.86 -11.07
CA PRO A 66 3.75 -8.69 -11.72
C PRO A 66 3.23 -9.97 -12.38
N GLU A 67 3.98 -11.07 -12.32
CA GLU A 67 3.63 -12.32 -12.98
C GLU A 67 2.28 -12.84 -12.49
N MET A 68 1.44 -13.22 -13.44
CA MET A 68 0.07 -13.69 -13.18
C MET A 68 0.03 -15.21 -13.22
N PHE A 69 -0.92 -15.78 -12.47
CA PHE A 69 -1.17 -17.21 -12.38
C PHE A 69 -0.08 -17.99 -11.61
N GLY A 70 -0.19 -19.28 -11.57
CA GLY A 70 0.72 -20.17 -10.85
C GLY A 70 0.19 -20.60 -9.48
N LEU A 71 1.10 -21.12 -8.67
CA LEU A 71 0.80 -21.60 -7.32
C LEU A 71 0.65 -20.44 -6.33
N PRO A 72 -0.08 -20.65 -5.22
CA PRO A 72 -0.12 -19.67 -4.12
C PRO A 72 1.29 -19.46 -3.55
N ILE A 73 1.51 -18.29 -2.97
CA ILE A 73 2.78 -17.90 -2.37
C ILE A 73 2.70 -17.89 -0.84
N PHE A 74 3.84 -18.13 -0.20
CA PHE A 74 4.01 -18.15 1.24
C PHE A 74 5.09 -17.11 1.64
N PRO A 75 4.74 -15.82 1.77
CA PRO A 75 5.71 -14.80 2.17
C PRO A 75 6.33 -15.08 3.53
N THR A 76 7.49 -14.49 3.79
CA THR A 76 8.18 -14.59 5.07
C THR A 76 7.29 -14.13 6.22
N LEU A 77 7.18 -14.92 7.25
CA LEU A 77 6.50 -14.59 8.50
C LEU A 77 7.48 -13.93 9.47
N PRO A 78 6.98 -13.07 10.36
CA PRO A 78 7.79 -12.58 11.48
C PRO A 78 8.30 -13.70 12.38
N ASP A 79 9.46 -13.49 13.00
CA ASP A 79 10.08 -14.45 13.91
C ASP A 79 9.13 -14.90 15.03
N GLY A 80 9.21 -16.15 15.39
CA GLY A 80 8.39 -16.77 16.45
C GLY A 80 6.97 -17.18 16.04
N ILE A 81 6.48 -16.77 14.89
CA ILE A 81 5.17 -17.21 14.38
C ILE A 81 5.29 -18.58 13.73
N GLU A 82 6.39 -18.87 13.06
CA GLU A 82 6.64 -20.18 12.44
C GLU A 82 6.60 -21.34 13.45
N GLU A 83 7.00 -21.10 14.69
CA GLU A 83 6.94 -22.12 15.75
C GLU A 83 5.50 -22.47 16.11
N ARG A 84 4.57 -21.53 16.10
CA ARG A 84 3.14 -21.78 16.33
C ARG A 84 2.52 -22.60 15.20
N VAL A 85 3.05 -22.48 13.99
CA VAL A 85 2.58 -23.23 12.80
C VAL A 85 3.02 -24.68 12.83
N LYS A 86 4.14 -25.01 13.50
CA LYS A 86 4.64 -26.40 13.63
C LYS A 86 3.67 -27.35 14.32
N TYR A 87 2.75 -26.82 15.13
CA TYR A 87 1.69 -27.61 15.78
C TYR A 87 0.48 -27.87 14.89
N SER A 88 0.36 -27.21 13.76
CA SER A 88 -0.64 -27.53 12.75
C SER A 88 0.01 -28.45 11.71
N ASN A 89 -0.70 -29.47 11.23
CA ASN A 89 -0.21 -30.39 10.18
C ASN A 89 0.07 -29.69 8.83
N SER A 90 -0.07 -28.37 8.79
CA SER A 90 0.15 -27.51 7.64
C SER A 90 1.47 -26.77 7.80
N LYS A 91 2.43 -27.11 6.97
CA LYS A 91 3.72 -26.44 6.93
C LYS A 91 3.61 -25.17 6.08
N TRP A 92 3.88 -24.01 6.69
CA TRP A 92 4.14 -22.78 5.94
C TRP A 92 5.55 -22.90 5.34
N ALA A 93 5.63 -23.25 4.08
CA ALA A 93 6.90 -23.33 3.35
C ALA A 93 7.21 -21.95 2.78
N THR A 94 7.98 -21.15 3.51
CA THR A 94 8.34 -19.78 3.09
C THR A 94 9.01 -19.78 1.73
N ASP A 95 8.41 -19.06 0.79
CA ASP A 95 8.99 -18.81 -0.52
C ASP A 95 10.14 -17.81 -0.44
N THR A 96 11.14 -18.00 -1.27
CA THR A 96 12.29 -17.12 -1.39
C THR A 96 12.38 -16.48 -2.78
N GLY A 97 13.07 -15.35 -2.88
CA GLY A 97 13.31 -14.70 -4.17
C GLY A 97 12.07 -14.01 -4.76
N PRO A 98 11.97 -13.90 -6.10
CA PRO A 98 10.90 -13.15 -6.77
C PRO A 98 9.50 -13.70 -6.55
N GLU A 99 9.34 -15.01 -6.33
CA GLU A 99 8.05 -15.67 -6.11
C GLU A 99 7.36 -15.13 -4.85
N SER A 100 8.08 -14.95 -3.74
CA SER A 100 7.52 -14.42 -2.49
C SER A 100 6.95 -13.01 -2.63
N ARG A 101 7.27 -12.30 -3.71
CA ARG A 101 6.90 -10.92 -3.99
C ARG A 101 5.83 -10.76 -5.06
N LYS A 102 5.15 -11.83 -5.45
CA LYS A 102 3.94 -11.75 -6.26
C LYS A 102 2.85 -10.94 -5.54
N ARG A 103 1.86 -10.50 -6.28
CA ARG A 103 0.72 -9.74 -5.76
C ARG A 103 0.05 -10.47 -4.59
N SER A 104 -0.41 -9.72 -3.61
CA SER A 104 -1.00 -10.25 -2.37
C SER A 104 -2.22 -11.14 -2.57
N ILE A 105 -2.89 -11.05 -3.72
CA ILE A 105 -3.98 -11.95 -4.09
C ILE A 105 -3.53 -13.42 -4.20
N TYR A 106 -2.24 -13.68 -4.40
CA TYR A 106 -1.67 -15.03 -4.47
C TYR A 106 -1.22 -15.58 -3.11
N ILE A 107 -1.29 -14.80 -2.02
CA ILE A 107 -0.91 -15.26 -0.69
C ILE A 107 -1.85 -16.40 -0.26
N TYR A 108 -1.26 -17.52 0.13
CA TYR A 108 -2.02 -18.66 0.66
C TYR A 108 -2.78 -18.26 1.91
N GLN A 109 -4.10 -18.47 1.92
CA GLN A 109 -4.96 -18.19 3.05
C GLN A 109 -5.14 -19.45 3.89
N GLN A 110 -4.65 -19.42 5.12
CA GLN A 110 -4.78 -20.50 6.08
C GLN A 110 -5.64 -20.05 7.26
N ARG A 111 -6.66 -20.84 7.62
CA ARG A 111 -7.58 -20.50 8.73
C ARG A 111 -6.88 -20.24 10.05
N THR A 112 -5.86 -21.06 10.35
CA THR A 112 -5.13 -21.00 11.63
C THR A 112 -3.99 -19.99 11.64
N LEU A 113 -3.66 -19.42 10.50
CA LEU A 113 -2.54 -18.50 10.34
C LEU A 113 -2.86 -17.45 9.27
N THR A 114 -3.16 -16.26 9.71
CA THR A 114 -3.22 -15.08 8.85
C THR A 114 -1.90 -14.32 8.94
N MET A 115 -1.38 -13.86 7.81
CA MET A 115 -0.16 -13.06 7.79
C MET A 115 -0.36 -11.81 8.66
N PRO A 116 0.49 -11.56 9.69
CA PRO A 116 0.24 -10.50 10.69
C PRO A 116 0.12 -9.10 10.11
N PHE A 117 0.93 -8.78 9.08
CA PHE A 117 0.81 -7.52 8.37
C PHE A 117 -0.59 -7.35 7.76
N MET A 118 -1.08 -8.38 7.07
CA MET A 118 -2.41 -8.36 6.46
C MET A 118 -3.51 -8.25 7.52
N GLN A 119 -3.38 -8.99 8.62
CA GLN A 119 -4.33 -8.96 9.73
C GLN A 119 -4.39 -7.57 10.39
N SER A 120 -3.27 -6.88 10.55
CA SER A 120 -3.25 -5.53 11.12
C SER A 120 -4.03 -4.51 10.29
N PHE A 121 -4.21 -4.76 8.99
CA PHE A 121 -4.96 -3.93 8.04
C PHE A 121 -6.33 -4.52 7.68
N ASP A 122 -6.95 -5.26 8.58
CA ASP A 122 -8.31 -5.80 8.45
C ASP A 122 -8.49 -6.73 7.24
N SER A 123 -7.45 -7.53 6.87
CA SER A 123 -7.63 -8.54 5.85
C SER A 123 -8.70 -9.55 6.26
N LEU A 124 -9.44 -10.08 5.28
CA LEU A 124 -10.46 -11.09 5.56
C LEU A 124 -9.83 -12.39 6.05
N VAL A 125 -10.37 -12.90 7.15
CA VAL A 125 -10.13 -14.27 7.61
C VAL A 125 -11.19 -15.14 6.93
N CYS A 126 -10.76 -16.17 6.18
CA CYS A 126 -11.67 -17.01 5.38
C CYS A 126 -12.44 -18.02 6.25
N GLU A 127 -12.92 -17.62 7.42
CA GLU A 127 -13.72 -18.45 8.31
C GLU A 127 -15.22 -18.32 8.02
N ASP A 128 -15.67 -17.09 7.76
CA ASP A 128 -17.08 -16.76 7.57
C ASP A 128 -17.32 -15.95 6.29
N THR A 129 -18.57 -15.94 5.86
CA THR A 129 -19.01 -15.06 4.78
C THR A 129 -19.16 -13.63 5.30
N VAL A 130 -18.37 -12.72 4.78
CA VAL A 130 -18.37 -11.31 5.16
C VAL A 130 -18.94 -10.46 4.02
N PRO A 131 -20.09 -9.81 4.20
CA PRO A 131 -20.73 -9.01 3.15
C PRO A 131 -19.97 -7.74 2.81
N LYS A 132 -19.21 -7.19 3.77
CA LYS A 132 -18.41 -5.97 3.61
C LYS A 132 -17.19 -6.03 4.53
N ARG A 133 -16.00 -5.64 4.01
CA ARG A 133 -14.82 -5.47 4.86
C ARG A 133 -15.05 -4.38 5.88
N THR A 134 -14.67 -4.63 7.12
CA THR A 134 -14.53 -3.59 8.14
C THR A 134 -13.25 -2.83 7.87
N THR A 135 -13.25 -1.54 8.19
CA THR A 135 -12.05 -0.71 8.11
C THR A 135 -11.85 -0.08 9.48
N SER A 136 -10.79 -0.47 10.17
CA SER A 136 -10.42 0.10 11.46
C SER A 136 -9.26 1.09 11.30
N ILE A 137 -9.07 1.95 12.29
CA ILE A 137 -7.89 2.81 12.43
C ILE A 137 -7.31 2.51 13.81
N THR A 138 -6.15 1.86 13.83
CA THR A 138 -5.53 1.40 15.06
C THR A 138 -4.05 1.80 15.13
N SER A 139 -3.53 1.92 16.35
CA SER A 139 -2.10 2.14 16.59
C SER A 139 -1.23 0.99 16.09
N LEU A 140 -1.78 -0.23 16.02
CA LEU A 140 -1.08 -1.40 15.48
C LEU A 140 -0.77 -1.24 13.98
N GLN A 141 -1.63 -0.57 13.23
CA GLN A 141 -1.38 -0.28 11.79
C GLN A 141 -0.19 0.67 11.64
N ALA A 142 -0.16 1.75 12.42
CA ALA A 142 0.98 2.67 12.43
C ALA A 142 2.27 1.96 12.84
N LEU A 143 2.20 1.09 13.86
CA LEU A 143 3.35 0.30 14.31
C LEU A 143 3.81 -0.70 13.24
N ALA A 144 2.88 -1.34 12.53
CA ALA A 144 3.20 -2.26 11.44
C ALA A 144 3.89 -1.57 10.27
N MET A 145 3.50 -0.33 9.94
CA MET A 145 4.19 0.48 8.92
C MET A 145 5.55 0.97 9.41
N TYR A 146 5.67 1.35 10.67
CA TYR A 146 6.92 1.91 11.21
C TYR A 146 7.98 0.86 11.53
N ASN A 147 7.60 -0.26 12.17
CA ASN A 147 8.51 -1.30 12.64
C ASN A 147 8.42 -2.61 11.86
N GLY A 148 7.49 -2.74 10.92
CA GLY A 148 7.31 -3.98 10.16
C GLY A 148 8.54 -4.33 9.32
N ASN A 149 9.02 -5.60 9.40
CA ASN A 149 10.16 -6.06 8.64
C ASN A 149 9.98 -5.82 7.13
N LEU A 150 8.77 -6.09 6.61
CA LEU A 150 8.45 -5.84 5.21
C LEU A 150 8.73 -4.37 4.82
N VAL A 151 8.19 -3.41 5.57
CA VAL A 151 8.31 -1.99 5.23
C VAL A 151 9.75 -1.51 5.34
N ASN A 152 10.48 -1.95 6.38
CA ASN A 152 11.88 -1.60 6.58
C ASN A 152 12.79 -2.18 5.49
N GLU A 153 12.58 -3.44 5.10
CA GLU A 153 13.31 -4.08 4.00
C GLU A 153 13.03 -3.36 2.67
N GLU A 154 11.75 -3.12 2.38
CA GLU A 154 11.36 -2.48 1.13
C GLU A 154 11.77 -1.00 1.06
N ALA A 155 11.86 -0.29 2.19
CA ALA A 155 12.42 1.06 2.22
C ALA A 155 13.90 1.09 1.80
N THR A 156 14.67 0.08 2.19
CA THR A 156 16.07 -0.07 1.74
C THR A 156 16.15 -0.31 0.23
N HIS A 157 15.27 -1.15 -0.31
CA HIS A 157 15.21 -1.39 -1.76
C HIS A 157 14.69 -0.17 -2.53
N PHE A 158 13.77 0.58 -1.96
CA PHE A 158 13.32 1.83 -2.55
C PHE A 158 14.44 2.87 -2.61
N ALA A 159 15.23 3.01 -1.54
CA ALA A 159 16.41 3.86 -1.54
C ALA A 159 17.43 3.43 -2.62
N TYR A 160 17.68 2.12 -2.75
CA TYR A 160 18.53 1.59 -3.81
C TYR A 160 17.98 1.94 -5.21
N ARG A 161 16.67 1.76 -5.43
CA ARG A 161 16.01 2.13 -6.69
C ARG A 161 16.18 3.61 -7.02
N LEU A 162 15.99 4.51 -6.04
CA LEU A 162 16.15 5.94 -6.22
C LEU A 162 17.58 6.31 -6.65
N ASN A 163 18.58 5.70 -6.05
CA ASN A 163 19.99 5.89 -6.45
C ASN A 163 20.30 5.43 -7.89
N GLN A 164 19.46 4.57 -8.49
CA GLN A 164 19.64 4.13 -9.87
C GLN A 164 18.95 5.01 -10.90
N ILE A 165 17.87 5.72 -10.52
CA ILE A 165 17.00 6.45 -11.46
C ILE A 165 17.11 7.97 -11.33
N ALA A 166 17.53 8.47 -10.18
CA ALA A 166 17.67 9.91 -9.93
C ALA A 166 19.11 10.36 -10.23
N GLU A 167 19.25 11.58 -10.72
CA GLU A 167 20.52 12.29 -10.62
C GLU A 167 20.88 12.40 -9.14
N LEU A 168 22.18 12.39 -8.81
CA LEU A 168 22.66 12.43 -7.40
C LEU A 168 22.38 13.78 -6.69
N ASP A 169 21.48 14.58 -7.24
CA ASP A 169 21.00 15.81 -6.61
C ASP A 169 19.85 15.50 -5.63
N PRO A 170 19.93 15.94 -4.37
CA PRO A 170 18.91 15.71 -3.35
C PRO A 170 17.50 16.14 -3.77
N THR A 171 17.37 17.22 -4.51
CA THR A 171 16.09 17.71 -5.01
C THR A 171 15.46 16.76 -6.02
N SER A 172 16.27 16.22 -6.93
CA SER A 172 15.86 15.21 -7.91
C SER A 172 15.43 13.92 -7.21
N ILE A 173 16.18 13.47 -6.22
CA ILE A 173 15.86 12.28 -5.40
C ILE A 173 14.49 12.44 -4.74
N ILE A 174 14.24 13.58 -4.06
CA ILE A 174 12.97 13.84 -3.37
C ILE A 174 11.79 13.86 -4.37
N LYS A 175 11.96 14.52 -5.51
CA LYS A 175 10.94 14.55 -6.57
C LYS A 175 10.57 13.15 -7.04
N HIS A 176 11.55 12.32 -7.34
CA HIS A 176 11.31 10.94 -7.77
C HIS A 176 10.69 10.09 -6.66
N ALA A 177 11.14 10.28 -5.41
CA ALA A 177 10.61 9.56 -4.27
C ALA A 177 9.12 9.85 -4.04
N ILE A 178 8.74 11.12 -3.99
CA ILE A 178 7.34 11.55 -3.81
C ILE A 178 6.48 11.15 -5.00
N LYS A 179 6.99 11.31 -6.22
CA LYS A 179 6.26 10.91 -7.42
C LYS A 179 5.98 9.42 -7.49
N LEU A 180 6.93 8.57 -7.08
CA LEU A 180 6.76 7.12 -7.03
C LEU A 180 5.84 6.67 -5.90
N ALA A 181 5.98 7.27 -4.70
CA ALA A 181 5.23 6.85 -3.52
C ALA A 181 3.82 7.48 -3.44
N LEU A 182 3.70 8.77 -3.80
CA LEU A 182 2.50 9.58 -3.57
C LEU A 182 1.85 10.08 -4.87
N CYS A 183 2.43 9.75 -6.04
CA CYS A 183 1.89 10.09 -7.37
C CYS A 183 1.67 11.58 -7.64
N ARG A 184 2.42 12.47 -6.97
CA ARG A 184 2.36 13.92 -7.14
C ARG A 184 3.75 14.56 -7.11
N GLU A 185 3.83 15.84 -7.42
CA GLU A 185 5.04 16.63 -7.21
C GLU A 185 5.16 17.06 -5.72
N PRO A 186 6.38 17.24 -5.21
CA PRO A 186 6.60 17.76 -3.86
C PRO A 186 6.25 19.25 -3.75
N THR A 187 5.86 19.66 -2.55
CA THR A 187 5.78 21.09 -2.20
C THR A 187 7.17 21.62 -1.83
N GLU A 188 7.33 22.95 -1.81
CA GLU A 188 8.58 23.59 -1.39
C GLU A 188 8.95 23.26 0.08
N ASP A 189 7.95 23.16 0.95
CA ASP A 189 8.15 22.77 2.36
C ASP A 189 8.64 21.32 2.48
N GLU A 190 8.12 20.40 1.65
CA GLU A 190 8.60 19.02 1.59
C GLU A 190 10.02 18.92 1.05
N LEU A 191 10.35 19.68 0.00
CA LEU A 191 11.72 19.74 -0.52
C LEU A 191 12.71 20.18 0.55
N ASN A 192 12.36 21.22 1.32
CA ASN A 192 13.22 21.74 2.39
C ASN A 192 13.33 20.76 3.57
N SER A 193 12.21 20.18 3.99
CA SER A 193 12.17 19.29 5.16
C SER A 193 12.82 17.93 4.90
N LEU A 194 12.73 17.41 3.68
CA LEU A 194 13.27 16.10 3.33
C LEU A 194 14.72 16.14 2.82
N ARG A 195 15.26 17.32 2.49
CA ARG A 195 16.63 17.47 2.01
C ARG A 195 17.70 16.83 2.92
N PRO A 196 17.70 17.03 4.25
CA PRO A 196 18.69 16.40 5.11
C PRO A 196 18.67 14.86 5.04
N TYR A 197 17.50 14.28 4.87
CA TYR A 197 17.35 12.82 4.72
C TYR A 197 17.84 12.34 3.35
N ALA A 198 17.57 13.08 2.28
CA ALA A 198 18.06 12.75 0.95
C ALA A 198 19.60 12.78 0.87
N GLU A 199 20.25 13.63 1.68
CA GLU A 199 21.71 13.78 1.73
C GLU A 199 22.40 12.75 2.64
N SER A 200 21.77 12.31 3.72
CA SER A 200 22.44 11.51 4.77
C SER A 200 21.78 10.17 5.09
N ASP A 201 20.45 10.05 4.90
CA ASP A 201 19.68 8.84 5.23
C ASP A 201 18.53 8.61 4.25
N LEU A 202 18.86 8.19 3.04
CA LEU A 202 17.87 7.94 2.00
C LEU A 202 16.89 6.82 2.39
N THR A 203 17.33 5.83 3.16
CA THR A 203 16.43 4.78 3.68
C THR A 203 15.42 5.37 4.67
N GLY A 204 15.86 6.27 5.54
CA GLY A 204 14.98 7.01 6.44
C GLY A 204 13.94 7.85 5.69
N LEU A 205 14.34 8.54 4.61
CA LEU A 205 13.40 9.24 3.72
C LEU A 205 12.33 8.29 3.18
N CYS A 206 12.74 7.15 2.63
CA CYS A 206 11.81 6.15 2.10
C CYS A 206 10.85 5.61 3.18
N ARG A 207 11.34 5.38 4.41
CA ARG A 207 10.51 4.99 5.56
C ARG A 207 9.50 6.07 5.93
N ILE A 208 9.90 7.34 5.92
CA ILE A 208 9.00 8.48 6.17
C ILE A 208 7.85 8.44 5.17
N LEU A 209 8.14 8.32 3.87
CA LEU A 209 7.12 8.29 2.83
C LEU A 209 6.13 7.13 3.00
N PHE A 210 6.61 5.92 3.27
CA PHE A 210 5.74 4.76 3.52
C PHE A 210 4.86 4.94 4.76
N ASN A 211 5.27 5.76 5.74
CA ASN A 211 4.53 6.03 6.97
C ASN A 211 3.58 7.23 6.87
N THR A 212 3.51 7.92 5.74
CA THR A 212 2.55 9.00 5.55
C THR A 212 1.13 8.45 5.44
N SER A 213 0.15 9.20 5.93
CA SER A 213 -1.26 8.85 5.71
C SER A 213 -1.61 8.83 4.22
N GLU A 214 -1.02 9.71 3.43
CA GLU A 214 -1.23 9.81 1.99
C GLU A 214 -0.82 8.51 1.24
N PHE A 215 0.16 7.76 1.76
CA PHE A 215 0.56 6.48 1.17
C PHE A 215 -0.49 5.38 1.33
N ILE A 216 -1.25 5.38 2.42
CA ILE A 216 -2.22 4.32 2.74
C ILE A 216 -3.68 4.72 2.51
N TYR A 217 -3.95 6.00 2.21
CA TYR A 217 -5.29 6.50 1.87
C TYR A 217 -5.35 6.97 0.42
N VAL A 218 -6.47 6.72 -0.21
CA VAL A 218 -6.81 7.27 -1.53
C VAL A 218 -7.60 8.55 -1.31
N ASP A 219 -7.12 9.63 -1.90
CA ASP A 219 -7.71 10.96 -1.92
C ASP A 219 -8.37 11.27 -3.25
#